data_32595f019974195cccae2997f3683fac
#
_entry.id   32595f019974195cccae2997f3683fac
#
_cell.length_a   1.000
_cell.length_b   1.000
_cell.length_c   1.000
_cell.angle_alpha   90.00
_cell.angle_beta   90.00
_cell.angle_gamma   90.00
#
_symmetry.space_group_name_H-M   'P 1'
#
loop_
_entity.id
_entity.type
_entity.pdbx_description
1 polymer ?
#
loop_
_entity_poly.entity_id
_entity_poly.type
_entity_poly.pdbx_seq_one_letter_code
_entity_poly.pdbx_strand_id
1 'polypeptide(L)'
;MPSATSIASFTRQFRVLVVGGSYGGLTAALTLLDLSRGRVARFNSTPDAQPPQRQLPIKITVVDERDGFYHLIGSPRALASENYASKTWTKFEDIPALRSPDIRFLRGSVNSVDCQSKVARILDAHTKETRKEKYDFLIASSGLRRVFPTVPKSLRRDEFVEEAKKHVGDIHNAQDGIVVIGGGAVGVEMATELRLLHPNRNVTLIHSRDRVLSAEPLPAEFQERVGSILREAGVKLIFGQRVLDITAIETEGERRLWKLELADGRTIYAGHVMNAVSKSVPTTSYLPEEALTEEGYVKIRPSTQFPKTLPNADSHFAVGDMVSWSGIKRCGAAMHMGYHAAVNSHQLMLSEDSNYKPEFINLQEVPPVMALSMGKTAVTYTPDSGTKDGEDVHDVMFGEDMGYSICWNYMRMSEPFQA
;
A
#
# COMPACT_ATOMS: atom_id res chain seq x y z
N MET A 1 -16.81 49.96 8.02
CA MET A 1 -17.41 48.62 8.25
C MET A 1 -17.17 47.81 7.01
N PRO A 2 -16.38 46.75 7.03
CA PRO A 2 -16.26 45.86 5.89
C PRO A 2 -17.57 45.07 5.74
N SER A 3 -18.15 45.08 4.54
CA SER A 3 -19.35 44.34 4.19
C SER A 3 -19.13 42.86 4.43
N ALA A 4 -19.98 42.24 5.25
CA ALA A 4 -20.06 40.80 5.38
C ALA A 4 -20.42 40.23 3.99
N THR A 5 -19.42 39.71 3.28
CA THR A 5 -19.63 38.94 2.06
C THR A 5 -20.44 37.70 2.46
N SER A 6 -21.68 37.64 2.04
CA SER A 6 -22.55 36.49 2.18
C SER A 6 -21.83 35.26 1.61
N ILE A 7 -21.41 34.35 2.48
CA ILE A 7 -20.89 33.04 2.08
C ILE A 7 -22.07 32.29 1.50
N ALA A 8 -22.16 32.22 0.18
CA ALA A 8 -23.16 31.40 -0.49
C ALA A 8 -22.97 29.96 -0.03
N SER A 9 -23.91 29.45 0.75
CA SER A 9 -23.90 28.05 1.20
C SER A 9 -24.21 27.14 0.02
N PHE A 10 -23.32 26.15 -0.26
CA PHE A 10 -23.65 25.08 -1.17
C PHE A 10 -24.89 24.34 -0.66
N THR A 11 -25.92 24.26 -1.47
CA THR A 11 -27.17 23.55 -1.11
C THR A 11 -27.08 22.05 -1.41
N ARG A 12 -26.09 21.64 -2.22
CA ARG A 12 -25.89 20.24 -2.64
C ARG A 12 -24.80 19.57 -1.83
N GLN A 13 -25.10 18.39 -1.30
CA GLN A 13 -24.10 17.50 -0.66
C GLN A 13 -23.43 16.60 -1.71
N PHE A 14 -22.11 16.63 -1.78
CA PHE A 14 -21.30 15.78 -2.66
C PHE A 14 -21.07 14.39 -2.05
N ARG A 15 -21.26 13.35 -2.85
CA ARG A 15 -20.98 11.96 -2.48
C ARG A 15 -19.68 11.51 -3.13
N VAL A 16 -18.73 11.13 -2.31
CA VAL A 16 -17.42 10.64 -2.75
C VAL A 16 -17.30 9.16 -2.43
N LEU A 17 -17.01 8.34 -3.42
CA LEU A 17 -16.72 6.93 -3.26
C LEU A 17 -15.20 6.71 -3.36
N VAL A 18 -14.59 6.21 -2.29
CA VAL A 18 -13.18 5.81 -2.23
C VAL A 18 -13.13 4.28 -2.20
N VAL A 19 -12.47 3.67 -3.18
CA VAL A 19 -12.33 2.21 -3.28
C VAL A 19 -10.92 1.82 -2.85
N GLY A 20 -10.80 1.23 -1.66
CA GLY A 20 -9.55 0.89 -0.99
C GLY A 20 -9.23 1.83 0.18
N GLY A 21 -9.12 1.26 1.39
CA GLY A 21 -8.88 1.95 2.67
C GLY A 21 -7.43 1.78 3.15
N SER A 22 -6.44 1.86 2.24
CA SER A 22 -5.02 1.84 2.58
C SER A 22 -4.39 3.22 2.34
N TYR A 23 -3.07 3.30 2.17
CA TYR A 23 -2.32 4.55 2.11
C TYR A 23 -2.94 5.63 1.19
N GLY A 24 -3.16 5.30 -0.09
CA GLY A 24 -3.69 6.28 -1.05
C GLY A 24 -5.14 6.66 -0.77
N GLY A 25 -5.99 5.69 -0.45
CA GLY A 25 -7.41 5.93 -0.20
C GLY A 25 -7.69 6.68 1.09
N LEU A 26 -6.99 6.32 2.19
CA LEU A 26 -7.12 7.05 3.46
C LEU A 26 -6.56 8.48 3.34
N THR A 27 -5.41 8.65 2.68
CA THR A 27 -4.88 10.00 2.43
C THR A 27 -5.88 10.84 1.63
N ALA A 28 -6.48 10.27 0.58
CA ALA A 28 -7.48 10.99 -0.20
C ALA A 28 -8.72 11.33 0.61
N ALA A 29 -9.27 10.38 1.36
CA ALA A 29 -10.47 10.59 2.17
C ALA A 29 -10.26 11.65 3.26
N LEU A 30 -9.16 11.55 4.00
CA LEU A 30 -8.85 12.47 5.10
C LEU A 30 -8.48 13.87 4.61
N THR A 31 -7.71 13.97 3.51
CA THR A 31 -7.39 15.25 2.87
C THR A 31 -8.66 15.95 2.39
N LEU A 32 -9.55 15.20 1.70
CA LEU A 32 -10.79 15.76 1.21
C LEU A 32 -11.72 16.22 2.34
N LEU A 33 -11.77 15.47 3.44
CA LEU A 33 -12.51 15.85 4.64
C LEU A 33 -12.00 17.18 5.22
N ASP A 34 -10.68 17.35 5.34
CA ASP A 34 -10.10 18.59 5.84
C ASP A 34 -10.41 19.79 4.93
N LEU A 35 -10.18 19.63 3.61
CA LEU A 35 -10.45 20.68 2.63
C LEU A 35 -11.93 21.07 2.62
N SER A 36 -12.84 20.11 2.68
CA SER A 36 -14.28 20.37 2.69
C SER A 36 -14.75 21.14 3.93
N ARG A 37 -13.99 21.06 5.01
CA ARG A 37 -14.24 21.78 6.27
C ARG A 37 -13.50 23.12 6.35
N GLY A 38 -12.87 23.59 5.26
CA GLY A 38 -12.09 24.81 5.23
C GLY A 38 -10.79 24.71 6.05
N ARG A 39 -10.19 23.51 6.13
CA ARG A 39 -8.90 23.29 6.80
C ARG A 39 -7.82 23.08 5.77
N VAL A 40 -6.58 23.32 6.17
CA VAL A 40 -5.41 22.94 5.40
C VAL A 40 -5.34 21.41 5.35
N ALA A 41 -5.10 20.87 4.15
CA ALA A 41 -4.91 19.43 3.95
C ALA A 41 -3.82 18.89 4.89
N ARG A 42 -4.09 17.78 5.59
CA ARG A 42 -3.14 17.19 6.53
C ARG A 42 -1.87 16.69 5.88
N PHE A 43 -1.95 16.25 4.64
CA PHE A 43 -0.81 15.83 3.83
C PHE A 43 -0.37 16.98 2.93
N ASN A 44 0.18 18.03 3.54
CA ASN A 44 0.65 19.18 2.78
C ASN A 44 2.15 19.43 3.04
N SER A 45 2.92 19.47 1.97
CA SER A 45 4.35 19.80 1.99
C SER A 45 4.65 21.29 1.94
N THR A 46 3.62 22.15 1.77
CA THR A 46 3.78 23.59 1.67
C THR A 46 3.55 24.24 3.04
N PRO A 47 4.58 24.77 3.71
CA PRO A 47 4.45 25.33 5.07
C PRO A 47 3.41 26.46 5.20
N ASP A 48 3.21 27.23 4.14
CA ASP A 48 2.35 28.42 4.11
C ASP A 48 1.00 28.18 3.41
N ALA A 49 0.57 26.91 3.27
CA ALA A 49 -0.69 26.62 2.61
C ALA A 49 -1.87 27.27 3.35
N GLN A 50 -2.65 28.03 2.61
CA GLN A 50 -3.84 28.67 3.15
C GLN A 50 -5.02 27.70 3.13
N PRO A 51 -5.87 27.69 4.17
CA PRO A 51 -7.08 26.88 4.17
C PRO A 51 -8.05 27.38 3.09
N PRO A 52 -8.87 26.47 2.51
CA PRO A 52 -9.92 26.87 1.61
C PRO A 52 -10.88 27.86 2.25
N GLN A 53 -11.28 28.88 1.50
CA GLN A 53 -12.20 29.92 2.00
C GLN A 53 -13.65 29.43 2.11
N ARG A 54 -13.99 28.30 1.48
CA ARG A 54 -15.34 27.76 1.41
C ARG A 54 -15.40 26.35 1.97
N GLN A 55 -16.45 26.10 2.75
CA GLN A 55 -16.79 24.75 3.20
C GLN A 55 -17.74 24.11 2.19
N LEU A 56 -17.57 22.78 2.00
CA LEU A 56 -18.39 21.98 1.11
C LEU A 56 -19.08 20.84 1.90
N PRO A 57 -20.39 20.68 1.78
CA PRO A 57 -21.05 19.53 2.39
C PRO A 57 -20.72 18.27 1.59
N ILE A 58 -19.98 17.33 2.22
CA ILE A 58 -19.58 16.07 1.60
C ILE A 58 -20.06 14.87 2.40
N LYS A 59 -20.14 13.71 1.74
CA LYS A 59 -20.22 12.38 2.36
C LYS A 59 -19.25 11.45 1.63
N ILE A 60 -18.34 10.88 2.39
CA ILE A 60 -17.32 9.96 1.89
C ILE A 60 -17.69 8.55 2.27
N THR A 61 -17.79 7.66 1.29
CA THR A 61 -17.93 6.23 1.49
C THR A 61 -16.60 5.57 1.13
N VAL A 62 -15.95 4.94 2.08
CA VAL A 62 -14.75 4.12 1.85
C VAL A 62 -15.17 2.66 1.80
N VAL A 63 -14.82 1.97 0.72
CA VAL A 63 -15.07 0.53 0.54
C VAL A 63 -13.76 -0.21 0.60
N ASP A 64 -13.63 -1.18 1.50
CA ASP A 64 -12.47 -2.07 1.58
C ASP A 64 -12.92 -3.49 1.94
N GLU A 65 -12.19 -4.51 1.48
CA GLU A 65 -12.42 -5.90 1.83
C GLU A 65 -12.00 -6.17 3.29
N ARG A 66 -11.02 -5.43 3.80
CA ARG A 66 -10.51 -5.50 5.18
C ARG A 66 -11.35 -4.70 6.14
N ASP A 67 -11.25 -5.06 7.41
CA ASP A 67 -11.90 -4.33 8.51
C ASP A 67 -11.04 -3.18 9.07
N GLY A 68 -9.85 -2.92 8.49
CA GLY A 68 -8.94 -1.90 8.99
C GLY A 68 -7.77 -1.57 8.07
N PHE A 69 -7.00 -0.60 8.49
CA PHE A 69 -5.72 -0.25 7.88
C PHE A 69 -4.68 -1.29 8.27
N TYR A 70 -4.16 -1.99 7.28
CA TYR A 70 -3.02 -2.89 7.42
C TYR A 70 -1.75 -2.23 6.88
N HIS A 71 -0.71 -2.17 7.72
CA HIS A 71 0.60 -1.62 7.36
C HIS A 71 1.40 -2.61 6.51
N LEU A 72 1.19 -2.56 5.21
CA LEU A 72 1.73 -3.54 4.26
C LEU A 72 3.27 -3.61 4.26
N ILE A 73 3.96 -2.47 4.45
CA ILE A 73 5.43 -2.41 4.50
C ILE A 73 5.97 -3.23 5.67
N GLY A 74 5.23 -3.29 6.76
CA GLY A 74 5.59 -4.07 7.94
C GLY A 74 5.39 -5.59 7.80
N SER A 75 4.85 -6.09 6.67
CA SER A 75 4.60 -7.52 6.47
C SER A 75 5.82 -8.42 6.73
N PRO A 76 7.06 -8.07 6.30
CA PRO A 76 8.22 -8.89 6.56
C PRO A 76 8.48 -9.13 8.05
N ARG A 77 8.40 -8.09 8.87
CA ARG A 77 8.56 -8.19 10.33
C ARG A 77 7.34 -8.79 11.01
N ALA A 78 6.13 -8.52 10.52
CA ALA A 78 4.90 -9.08 11.09
C ALA A 78 4.84 -10.61 10.98
N LEU A 79 5.43 -11.16 9.93
CA LEU A 79 5.55 -12.61 9.75
C LEU A 79 6.78 -13.23 10.45
N ALA A 80 7.61 -12.42 11.10
CA ALA A 80 8.73 -12.87 11.91
C ALA A 80 8.53 -12.59 13.42
N SER A 81 7.49 -11.81 13.82
CA SER A 81 7.26 -11.40 15.21
C SER A 81 5.77 -11.26 15.52
N GLU A 82 5.26 -12.09 16.44
CA GLU A 82 3.85 -12.00 16.92
C GLU A 82 3.55 -10.64 17.56
N ASN A 83 4.48 -10.14 18.38
CA ASN A 83 4.32 -8.85 19.05
C ASN A 83 4.18 -7.71 18.05
N TYR A 84 4.96 -7.72 16.96
CA TYR A 84 4.87 -6.71 15.93
C TYR A 84 3.61 -6.89 15.07
N ALA A 85 3.26 -8.13 14.70
CA ALA A 85 2.06 -8.42 13.92
C ALA A 85 0.79 -7.81 14.52
N SER A 86 0.62 -7.91 15.84
CA SER A 86 -0.54 -7.37 16.55
C SER A 86 -0.70 -5.86 16.42
N LYS A 87 0.37 -5.13 16.06
CA LYS A 87 0.44 -3.67 15.94
C LYS A 87 0.26 -3.17 14.51
N THR A 88 0.40 -4.04 13.50
CA THR A 88 0.41 -3.64 12.08
C THR A 88 -0.98 -3.44 11.48
N TRP A 89 -2.03 -3.78 12.22
CA TRP A 89 -3.40 -3.67 11.76
C TRP A 89 -4.27 -2.93 12.76
N THR A 90 -4.81 -1.79 12.36
CA THR A 90 -5.75 -1.01 13.16
C THR A 90 -7.10 -1.00 12.47
N LYS A 91 -8.17 -1.43 13.19
CA LYS A 91 -9.53 -1.39 12.64
C LYS A 91 -9.93 0.04 12.29
N PHE A 92 -10.70 0.24 11.23
CA PHE A 92 -11.11 1.60 10.81
C PHE A 92 -11.89 2.34 11.90
N GLU A 93 -12.69 1.63 12.69
CA GLU A 93 -13.46 2.19 13.82
C GLU A 93 -12.56 2.71 14.97
N ASP A 94 -11.33 2.17 15.07
CA ASP A 94 -10.36 2.53 16.10
C ASP A 94 -9.47 3.71 15.69
N ILE A 95 -9.51 4.14 14.43
CA ILE A 95 -8.70 5.26 13.93
C ILE A 95 -9.39 6.60 14.27
N PRO A 96 -8.81 7.45 15.17
CA PRO A 96 -9.44 8.67 15.61
C PRO A 96 -9.83 9.64 14.48
N ALA A 97 -8.96 9.79 13.48
CA ALA A 97 -9.18 10.69 12.35
C ALA A 97 -10.41 10.30 11.49
N LEU A 98 -10.83 9.03 11.53
CA LEU A 98 -11.95 8.51 10.75
C LEU A 98 -13.30 8.59 11.51
N ARG A 99 -13.30 9.02 12.78
CA ARG A 99 -14.50 9.20 13.57
C ARG A 99 -15.22 10.50 13.20
N SER A 100 -15.72 10.55 11.97
CA SER A 100 -16.45 11.70 11.43
C SER A 100 -17.82 11.25 10.93
N PRO A 101 -18.89 12.03 11.15
CA PRO A 101 -20.22 11.74 10.61
C PRO A 101 -20.25 11.80 9.08
N ASP A 102 -19.21 12.38 8.45
CA ASP A 102 -19.11 12.53 7.00
C ASP A 102 -18.33 11.41 6.31
N ILE A 103 -17.74 10.47 7.09
CA ILE A 103 -17.07 9.27 6.56
C ILE A 103 -17.83 8.04 7.06
N ARG A 104 -18.10 7.10 6.15
CA ARG A 104 -18.54 5.76 6.49
C ARG A 104 -17.70 4.70 5.82
N PHE A 105 -17.54 3.58 6.48
CA PHE A 105 -16.85 2.41 5.96
C PHE A 105 -17.85 1.33 5.56
N LEU A 106 -17.62 0.75 4.38
CA LEU A 106 -18.33 -0.41 3.88
C LEU A 106 -17.34 -1.53 3.68
N ARG A 107 -17.43 -2.56 4.50
CA ARG A 107 -16.62 -3.75 4.28
C ARG A 107 -17.20 -4.56 3.13
N GLY A 108 -16.47 -4.62 2.02
CA GLY A 108 -16.94 -5.28 0.81
C GLY A 108 -16.02 -5.08 -0.39
N SER A 109 -16.40 -5.67 -1.50
CA SER A 109 -15.71 -5.57 -2.78
C SER A 109 -16.54 -4.81 -3.79
N VAL A 110 -15.92 -3.87 -4.50
CA VAL A 110 -16.55 -3.23 -5.65
C VAL A 110 -16.44 -4.18 -6.84
N ASN A 111 -17.57 -4.58 -7.41
CA ASN A 111 -17.65 -5.54 -8.51
C ASN A 111 -17.72 -4.86 -9.89
N SER A 112 -18.29 -3.66 -9.95
CA SER A 112 -18.31 -2.87 -11.17
C SER A 112 -18.55 -1.39 -10.88
N VAL A 113 -18.04 -0.55 -11.79
CA VAL A 113 -18.26 0.90 -11.84
C VAL A 113 -18.82 1.27 -13.19
N ASP A 114 -19.98 1.91 -13.20
CA ASP A 114 -20.57 2.55 -14.38
C ASP A 114 -20.26 4.05 -14.32
N CYS A 115 -19.28 4.47 -15.14
CA CYS A 115 -18.85 5.86 -15.19
C CYS A 115 -19.93 6.79 -15.77
N GLN A 116 -20.80 6.29 -16.67
CA GLN A 116 -21.84 7.10 -17.27
C GLN A 116 -22.94 7.46 -16.28
N SER A 117 -23.41 6.49 -15.51
CA SER A 117 -24.47 6.69 -14.51
C SER A 117 -23.94 7.08 -13.13
N LYS A 118 -22.61 7.06 -12.92
CA LYS A 118 -21.91 7.26 -11.62
C LYS A 118 -22.46 6.34 -10.53
N VAL A 119 -22.48 5.05 -10.82
CA VAL A 119 -22.97 4.00 -9.92
C VAL A 119 -21.94 2.89 -9.79
N ALA A 120 -21.59 2.54 -8.56
CA ALA A 120 -20.81 1.35 -8.26
C ALA A 120 -21.72 0.22 -7.75
N ARG A 121 -21.37 -1.03 -8.07
CA ARG A 121 -21.97 -2.23 -7.49
C ARG A 121 -21.00 -2.80 -6.45
N ILE A 122 -21.45 -2.94 -5.22
CA ILE A 122 -20.64 -3.36 -4.08
C ILE A 122 -21.23 -4.64 -3.52
N LEU A 123 -20.41 -5.70 -3.47
CA LEU A 123 -20.72 -6.92 -2.74
C LEU A 123 -20.38 -6.68 -1.27
N ASP A 124 -21.38 -6.61 -0.43
CA ASP A 124 -21.22 -6.45 1.01
C ASP A 124 -20.62 -7.71 1.64
N ALA A 125 -19.53 -7.56 2.39
CA ALA A 125 -18.81 -8.70 2.97
C ALA A 125 -19.61 -9.39 4.08
N HIS A 126 -20.58 -8.69 4.71
CA HIS A 126 -21.37 -9.20 5.82
C HIS A 126 -22.67 -9.88 5.32
N THR A 127 -23.46 -9.15 4.53
CA THR A 127 -24.76 -9.64 4.04
C THR A 127 -24.62 -10.55 2.80
N LYS A 128 -23.49 -10.50 2.09
CA LYS A 128 -23.26 -11.17 0.79
C LYS A 128 -24.18 -10.69 -0.32
N GLU A 129 -24.86 -9.60 -0.12
CA GLU A 129 -25.74 -8.99 -1.11
C GLU A 129 -25.00 -7.91 -1.92
N THR A 130 -25.36 -7.78 -3.19
CA THR A 130 -24.86 -6.69 -4.05
C THR A 130 -25.79 -5.50 -3.97
N ARG A 131 -25.25 -4.36 -3.55
CA ARG A 131 -25.97 -3.09 -3.53
C ARG A 131 -25.39 -2.09 -4.52
N LYS A 132 -26.22 -1.15 -4.94
CA LYS A 132 -25.83 -0.01 -5.75
C LYS A 132 -25.47 1.17 -4.88
N GLU A 133 -24.33 1.79 -5.12
CA GLU A 133 -23.86 3.00 -4.48
C GLU A 133 -23.73 4.10 -5.53
N LYS A 134 -24.49 5.17 -5.40
CA LYS A 134 -24.40 6.36 -6.25
C LYS A 134 -23.33 7.30 -5.72
N TYR A 135 -22.52 7.86 -6.57
CA TYR A 135 -21.48 8.82 -6.22
C TYR A 135 -21.49 10.02 -7.19
N ASP A 136 -20.89 11.11 -6.77
CA ASP A 136 -20.59 12.27 -7.61
C ASP A 136 -19.13 12.22 -8.07
N PHE A 137 -18.22 11.75 -7.18
CA PHE A 137 -16.80 11.55 -7.45
C PHE A 137 -16.35 10.15 -7.01
N LEU A 138 -15.46 9.56 -7.80
CA LEU A 138 -14.82 8.27 -7.50
C LEU A 138 -13.31 8.45 -7.35
N ILE A 139 -12.72 7.85 -6.30
CA ILE A 139 -11.27 7.70 -6.14
C ILE A 139 -10.96 6.22 -6.03
N ALA A 140 -10.44 5.61 -7.10
CA ALA A 140 -10.02 4.22 -7.14
C ALA A 140 -8.60 4.08 -6.57
N SER A 141 -8.43 3.31 -5.49
CA SER A 141 -7.18 3.13 -4.74
C SER A 141 -6.99 1.70 -4.23
N SER A 142 -7.55 0.71 -4.92
CA SER A 142 -7.57 -0.71 -4.51
C SER A 142 -6.22 -1.43 -4.64
N GLY A 143 -5.21 -0.78 -5.22
CA GLY A 143 -3.83 -1.25 -5.25
C GLY A 143 -3.60 -2.50 -6.10
N LEU A 144 -2.73 -3.39 -5.62
CA LEU A 144 -2.33 -4.62 -6.30
C LEU A 144 -2.79 -5.84 -5.50
N ARG A 145 -3.32 -6.85 -6.21
CA ARG A 145 -3.53 -8.18 -5.64
C ARG A 145 -2.19 -8.89 -5.59
N ARG A 146 -1.81 -9.30 -4.41
CA ARG A 146 -0.60 -10.07 -4.12
C ARG A 146 -0.97 -11.30 -3.31
N VAL A 147 -0.07 -12.28 -3.23
CA VAL A 147 -0.30 -13.51 -2.46
C VAL A 147 0.53 -13.50 -1.18
N PHE A 148 0.12 -14.34 -0.22
CA PHE A 148 0.93 -14.63 0.97
C PHE A 148 2.33 -15.13 0.56
N PRO A 149 3.42 -14.70 1.19
CA PRO A 149 3.51 -13.90 2.41
C PRO A 149 3.58 -12.38 2.20
N THR A 150 3.50 -11.88 0.97
CA THR A 150 3.57 -10.44 0.69
C THR A 150 2.39 -9.69 1.30
N VAL A 151 1.21 -10.31 1.34
CA VAL A 151 0.01 -9.81 2.01
C VAL A 151 -0.62 -10.92 2.86
N PRO A 152 -1.32 -10.59 3.95
CA PRO A 152 -2.11 -11.56 4.70
C PRO A 152 -3.17 -12.24 3.83
N LYS A 153 -3.51 -13.49 4.16
CA LYS A 153 -4.69 -14.18 3.61
C LYS A 153 -5.97 -13.64 4.25
N SER A 154 -5.87 -13.31 5.52
CA SER A 154 -6.96 -12.81 6.34
C SER A 154 -7.42 -11.42 5.90
N LEU A 155 -8.72 -11.17 6.02
CA LEU A 155 -9.35 -9.87 5.75
C LEU A 155 -9.84 -9.19 7.03
N ARG A 156 -9.56 -9.78 8.20
CA ARG A 156 -9.89 -9.25 9.52
C ARG A 156 -8.67 -9.27 10.41
N ARG A 157 -8.58 -8.24 11.25
CA ARG A 157 -7.47 -8.09 12.20
C ARG A 157 -7.29 -9.32 13.09
N ASP A 158 -8.37 -9.81 13.66
CA ASP A 158 -8.30 -10.91 14.61
C ASP A 158 -7.82 -12.22 13.94
N GLU A 159 -8.33 -12.49 12.74
CA GLU A 159 -7.88 -13.63 11.92
C GLU A 159 -6.40 -13.50 11.51
N PHE A 160 -5.96 -12.28 11.20
CA PHE A 160 -4.56 -12.01 10.85
C PHE A 160 -3.59 -12.25 12.03
N VAL A 161 -3.97 -11.84 13.23
CA VAL A 161 -3.13 -12.07 14.42
C VAL A 161 -2.91 -13.57 14.64
N GLU A 162 -3.95 -14.39 14.49
CA GLU A 162 -3.82 -15.85 14.59
C GLU A 162 -3.03 -16.45 13.41
N GLU A 163 -3.23 -15.94 12.18
CA GLU A 163 -2.43 -16.32 11.01
C GLU A 163 -0.93 -16.06 11.23
N ALA A 164 -0.58 -14.86 11.71
CA ALA A 164 0.80 -14.47 11.99
C ALA A 164 1.40 -15.31 13.13
N LYS A 165 0.66 -15.52 14.22
CA LYS A 165 1.09 -16.35 15.36
C LYS A 165 1.45 -17.77 14.92
N LYS A 166 0.55 -18.39 14.13
CA LYS A 166 0.81 -19.72 13.57
C LYS A 166 2.07 -19.73 12.70
N HIS A 167 2.23 -18.72 11.84
CA HIS A 167 3.38 -18.61 10.96
C HIS A 167 4.70 -18.43 11.74
N VAL A 168 4.71 -17.57 12.76
CA VAL A 168 5.88 -17.39 13.65
C VAL A 168 6.20 -18.67 14.42
N GLY A 169 5.18 -19.41 14.87
CA GLY A 169 5.35 -20.73 15.47
C GLY A 169 6.02 -21.73 14.53
N ASP A 170 5.60 -21.77 13.25
CA ASP A 170 6.25 -22.61 12.24
C ASP A 170 7.74 -22.21 12.03
N ILE A 171 8.09 -20.92 12.09
CA ILE A 171 9.47 -20.42 12.03
C ILE A 171 10.27 -20.88 13.25
N HIS A 172 9.71 -20.79 14.45
CA HIS A 172 10.37 -21.26 15.68
C HIS A 172 10.68 -22.75 15.64
N ASN A 173 9.84 -23.55 15.00
CA ASN A 173 10.01 -25.00 14.86
C ASN A 173 10.91 -25.41 13.69
N ALA A 174 11.34 -24.46 12.84
CA ALA A 174 12.15 -24.71 11.64
C ALA A 174 13.62 -25.03 11.98
N GLN A 175 13.90 -26.21 12.55
CA GLN A 175 15.26 -26.64 12.96
C GLN A 175 16.20 -26.79 11.76
N ASP A 176 15.68 -27.19 10.60
CA ASP A 176 16.44 -27.39 9.36
C ASP A 176 16.65 -26.09 8.56
N GLY A 177 16.43 -24.94 9.21
CA GLY A 177 16.57 -23.63 8.61
C GLY A 177 15.36 -23.18 7.82
N ILE A 178 15.46 -21.98 7.28
CA ILE A 178 14.40 -21.28 6.55
C ILE A 178 14.89 -20.95 5.15
N VAL A 179 14.09 -21.22 4.14
CA VAL A 179 14.34 -20.80 2.76
C VAL A 179 13.38 -19.69 2.37
N VAL A 180 13.92 -18.57 1.91
CA VAL A 180 13.18 -17.47 1.26
C VAL A 180 13.40 -17.59 -0.24
N ILE A 181 12.32 -17.67 -1.01
CA ILE A 181 12.37 -17.77 -2.47
C ILE A 181 11.97 -16.42 -3.06
N GLY A 182 12.88 -15.82 -3.86
CA GLY A 182 12.67 -14.53 -4.48
C GLY A 182 13.52 -13.41 -3.88
N GLY A 183 14.39 -12.80 -4.69
CA GLY A 183 15.29 -11.70 -4.29
C GLY A 183 14.75 -10.32 -4.69
N GLY A 184 13.43 -10.13 -4.74
CA GLY A 184 12.80 -8.82 -4.79
C GLY A 184 12.78 -8.13 -3.42
N ALA A 185 12.27 -6.90 -3.32
CA ALA A 185 12.23 -6.13 -2.08
C ALA A 185 11.69 -6.92 -0.89
N VAL A 186 10.50 -7.54 -1.04
CA VAL A 186 9.86 -8.30 0.04
C VAL A 186 10.72 -9.49 0.52
N GLY A 187 11.32 -10.24 -0.42
CA GLY A 187 12.17 -11.39 -0.03
C GLY A 187 13.47 -10.98 0.64
N VAL A 188 14.05 -9.85 0.23
CA VAL A 188 15.24 -9.24 0.85
C VAL A 188 14.92 -8.83 2.29
N GLU A 189 13.85 -8.08 2.49
CA GLU A 189 13.41 -7.64 3.82
C GLU A 189 13.02 -8.82 4.72
N MET A 190 12.29 -9.82 4.20
CA MET A 190 11.95 -11.04 4.95
C MET A 190 13.20 -11.80 5.42
N ALA A 191 14.19 -11.97 4.55
CA ALA A 191 15.40 -12.70 4.91
C ALA A 191 16.21 -12.00 6.01
N THR A 192 16.28 -10.67 6.00
CA THR A 192 16.99 -9.89 7.02
C THR A 192 16.20 -9.81 8.33
N GLU A 193 14.87 -9.66 8.30
CA GLU A 193 14.04 -9.69 9.50
C GLU A 193 14.09 -11.07 10.20
N LEU A 194 14.06 -12.15 9.43
CA LEU A 194 14.23 -13.50 9.96
C LEU A 194 15.59 -13.68 10.65
N ARG A 195 16.67 -13.18 10.06
CA ARG A 195 18.00 -13.23 10.69
C ARG A 195 18.09 -12.37 11.94
N LEU A 196 17.47 -11.20 11.95
CA LEU A 196 17.44 -10.31 13.11
C LEU A 196 16.69 -10.93 14.29
N LEU A 197 15.50 -11.47 14.03
CA LEU A 197 14.57 -11.91 15.08
C LEU A 197 14.78 -13.38 15.49
N HIS A 198 15.36 -14.20 14.60
CA HIS A 198 15.66 -15.61 14.82
C HIS A 198 17.13 -15.93 14.53
N PRO A 199 18.08 -15.36 15.31
CA PRO A 199 19.53 -15.46 15.03
C PRO A 199 20.06 -16.89 15.06
N ASN A 200 19.37 -17.81 15.72
CA ASN A 200 19.73 -19.23 15.79
C ASN A 200 19.22 -20.04 14.57
N ARG A 201 18.49 -19.42 13.64
CA ARG A 201 18.00 -20.10 12.43
C ARG A 201 18.87 -19.74 11.23
N ASN A 202 19.25 -20.75 10.45
CA ASN A 202 19.89 -20.53 9.17
C ASN A 202 18.85 -20.01 8.18
N VAL A 203 19.13 -18.91 7.50
CA VAL A 203 18.28 -18.34 6.46
C VAL A 203 19.01 -18.40 5.12
N THR A 204 18.37 -19.00 4.12
CA THR A 204 18.87 -19.07 2.75
C THR A 204 17.90 -18.34 1.83
N LEU A 205 18.40 -17.37 1.04
CA LEU A 205 17.64 -16.69 0.00
C LEU A 205 18.02 -17.28 -1.36
N ILE A 206 17.03 -17.79 -2.10
CA ILE A 206 17.19 -18.34 -3.43
C ILE A 206 16.59 -17.37 -4.45
N HIS A 207 17.37 -16.99 -5.48
CA HIS A 207 16.91 -16.10 -6.53
C HIS A 207 17.29 -16.59 -7.91
N SER A 208 16.37 -16.49 -8.87
CA SER A 208 16.55 -17.02 -10.22
C SER A 208 17.50 -16.21 -11.10
N ARG A 209 17.87 -15.01 -10.71
CA ARG A 209 18.82 -14.14 -11.43
C ARG A 209 20.14 -14.02 -10.66
N ASP A 210 21.11 -13.35 -11.23
CA ASP A 210 22.49 -13.21 -10.74
C ASP A 210 22.64 -12.22 -9.56
N ARG A 211 21.64 -11.37 -9.34
CA ARG A 211 21.62 -10.38 -8.25
C ARG A 211 20.19 -10.10 -7.77
N VAL A 212 20.06 -9.62 -6.54
CA VAL A 212 18.77 -9.19 -5.96
C VAL A 212 18.24 -7.95 -6.67
N LEU A 213 16.93 -7.68 -6.54
CA LEU A 213 16.23 -6.51 -7.11
C LEU A 213 16.40 -6.34 -8.63
N SER A 214 16.78 -7.39 -9.33
CA SER A 214 17.12 -7.37 -10.76
C SER A 214 15.93 -7.08 -11.69
N ALA A 215 14.69 -7.01 -11.16
CA ALA A 215 13.51 -6.57 -11.91
C ALA A 215 13.28 -5.06 -11.83
N GLU A 216 13.94 -4.38 -10.90
CA GLU A 216 13.76 -2.96 -10.67
C GLU A 216 14.79 -2.14 -11.48
N PRO A 217 14.42 -0.96 -11.98
CA PRO A 217 15.32 -0.08 -12.74
C PRO A 217 16.28 0.68 -11.79
N LEU A 218 17.09 -0.08 -11.05
CA LEU A 218 18.03 0.42 -10.03
C LEU A 218 19.47 0.19 -10.49
N PRO A 219 20.43 1.04 -10.10
CA PRO A 219 21.84 0.85 -10.42
C PRO A 219 22.41 -0.46 -9.87
N ALA A 220 23.38 -1.02 -10.58
CA ALA A 220 24.08 -2.24 -10.15
C ALA A 220 24.73 -2.07 -8.77
N GLU A 221 25.32 -0.91 -8.49
CA GLU A 221 25.92 -0.58 -7.20
C GLU A 221 24.93 -0.74 -6.02
N PHE A 222 23.70 -0.25 -6.19
CA PHE A 222 22.65 -0.43 -5.19
C PHE A 222 22.31 -1.91 -4.96
N GLN A 223 22.13 -2.66 -6.06
CA GLN A 223 21.82 -4.09 -6.00
C GLN A 223 22.96 -4.90 -5.35
N GLU A 224 24.20 -4.56 -5.65
CA GLU A 224 25.41 -5.18 -5.06
C GLU A 224 25.52 -4.86 -3.56
N ARG A 225 25.24 -3.61 -3.15
CA ARG A 225 25.24 -3.22 -1.73
C ARG A 225 24.19 -3.97 -0.95
N VAL A 226 22.96 -4.12 -1.48
CA VAL A 226 21.90 -4.94 -0.89
C VAL A 226 22.36 -6.39 -0.71
N GLY A 227 23.00 -6.97 -1.73
CA GLY A 227 23.58 -8.32 -1.67
C GLY A 227 24.67 -8.47 -0.60
N SER A 228 25.49 -7.43 -0.39
CA SER A 228 26.53 -7.40 0.65
C SER A 228 25.90 -7.36 2.05
N ILE A 229 24.92 -6.48 2.28
CA ILE A 229 24.22 -6.39 3.57
C ILE A 229 23.51 -7.70 3.92
N LEU A 230 22.91 -8.41 2.94
CA LEU A 230 22.34 -9.74 3.18
C LEU A 230 23.39 -10.74 3.72
N ARG A 231 24.60 -10.75 3.11
CA ARG A 231 25.70 -11.63 3.57
C ARG A 231 26.22 -11.21 4.94
N GLU A 232 26.39 -9.91 5.17
CA GLU A 232 26.78 -9.34 6.47
C GLU A 232 25.78 -9.72 7.57
N ALA A 233 24.48 -9.76 7.26
CA ALA A 233 23.40 -10.25 8.14
C ALA A 233 23.43 -11.77 8.36
N GLY A 234 24.30 -12.51 7.64
CA GLY A 234 24.40 -13.97 7.72
C GLY A 234 23.34 -14.73 6.91
N VAL A 235 22.76 -14.11 5.90
CA VAL A 235 21.88 -14.79 4.94
C VAL A 235 22.72 -15.52 3.88
N LYS A 236 22.49 -16.81 3.70
CA LYS A 236 23.10 -17.58 2.60
C LYS A 236 22.37 -17.23 1.30
N LEU A 237 23.14 -16.82 0.27
CA LEU A 237 22.57 -16.46 -1.04
C LEU A 237 22.84 -17.55 -2.07
N ILE A 238 21.80 -17.93 -2.82
CA ILE A 238 21.87 -18.82 -3.97
C ILE A 238 21.27 -18.07 -5.17
N PHE A 239 22.14 -17.60 -6.05
CA PHE A 239 21.75 -16.89 -7.26
C PHE A 239 21.76 -17.78 -8.50
N GLY A 240 21.07 -17.34 -9.57
CA GLY A 240 20.99 -18.05 -10.84
C GLY A 240 20.19 -19.35 -10.75
N GLN A 241 19.43 -19.56 -9.66
CA GLN A 241 18.69 -20.79 -9.43
C GLN A 241 17.21 -20.55 -9.26
N ARG A 242 16.41 -21.32 -9.99
CA ARG A 242 14.96 -21.35 -9.84
C ARG A 242 14.57 -22.59 -9.04
N VAL A 243 13.69 -22.41 -8.08
CA VAL A 243 13.00 -23.50 -7.40
C VAL A 243 11.92 -24.01 -8.35
N LEU A 244 11.97 -25.28 -8.73
CA LEU A 244 11.04 -25.92 -9.65
C LEU A 244 9.88 -26.58 -8.91
N ASP A 245 10.18 -27.21 -7.76
CA ASP A 245 9.19 -27.89 -6.93
C ASP A 245 9.46 -27.69 -5.44
N ILE A 246 8.38 -27.73 -4.65
CA ILE A 246 8.40 -27.61 -3.17
C ILE A 246 7.47 -28.70 -2.64
N THR A 247 8.02 -29.76 -2.07
CA THR A 247 7.27 -30.89 -1.56
C THR A 247 7.43 -30.97 -0.03
N ALA A 248 6.31 -31.14 0.68
CA ALA A 248 6.33 -31.46 2.11
C ALA A 248 6.76 -32.91 2.28
N ILE A 249 7.69 -33.16 3.22
CA ILE A 249 8.11 -34.51 3.59
C ILE A 249 7.47 -34.85 4.94
N GLU A 250 6.82 -35.97 5.03
CA GLU A 250 6.36 -36.52 6.29
C GLU A 250 7.54 -36.94 7.16
N THR A 251 7.57 -36.47 8.37
CA THR A 251 8.59 -36.78 9.39
C THR A 251 7.89 -37.30 10.64
N GLU A 252 8.62 -38.04 11.46
CA GLU A 252 8.09 -38.44 12.77
C GLU A 252 7.92 -37.24 13.71
N GLY A 253 6.79 -37.16 14.40
CA GLY A 253 6.45 -36.09 15.32
C GLY A 253 5.96 -34.80 14.63
N GLU A 254 6.13 -33.65 15.32
CA GLU A 254 5.67 -32.32 14.85
C GLU A 254 6.67 -31.62 13.91
N ARG A 255 7.78 -32.26 13.57
CA ARG A 255 8.82 -31.68 12.72
C ARG A 255 8.29 -31.60 11.29
N ARG A 256 8.32 -30.40 10.71
CA ARG A 256 8.04 -30.18 9.29
C ARG A 256 9.33 -30.10 8.50
N LEU A 257 9.40 -30.80 7.39
CA LEU A 257 10.51 -30.76 6.48
C LEU A 257 10.00 -30.53 5.05
N TRP A 258 10.64 -29.61 4.37
CA TRP A 258 10.35 -29.28 2.98
C TRP A 258 11.54 -29.68 2.10
N LYS A 259 11.26 -30.32 0.98
CA LYS A 259 12.21 -30.60 -0.09
C LYS A 259 12.00 -29.58 -1.20
N LEU A 260 13.07 -28.88 -1.59
CA LEU A 260 13.07 -27.92 -2.70
C LEU A 260 13.98 -28.46 -3.80
N GLU A 261 13.45 -28.58 -5.02
CA GLU A 261 14.22 -28.99 -6.20
C GLU A 261 14.61 -27.77 -7.01
N LEU A 262 15.92 -27.61 -7.29
CA LEU A 262 16.48 -26.50 -8.04
C LEU A 262 16.64 -26.87 -9.51
N ALA A 263 16.68 -25.85 -10.38
CA ALA A 263 16.83 -26.01 -11.82
C ALA A 263 18.14 -26.70 -12.26
N ASP A 264 19.19 -26.65 -11.43
CA ASP A 264 20.46 -27.35 -11.67
C ASP A 264 20.52 -28.79 -11.14
N GLY A 265 19.39 -29.31 -10.67
CA GLY A 265 19.25 -30.67 -10.12
C GLY A 265 19.61 -30.82 -8.65
N ARG A 266 20.10 -29.79 -7.98
CA ARG A 266 20.32 -29.80 -6.53
C ARG A 266 19.02 -29.86 -5.76
N THR A 267 19.07 -30.54 -4.62
CA THR A 267 17.98 -30.57 -3.63
C THR A 267 18.40 -29.81 -2.37
N ILE A 268 17.49 -28.99 -1.83
CA ILE A 268 17.65 -28.31 -0.56
C ILE A 268 16.53 -28.74 0.37
N TYR A 269 16.86 -28.94 1.66
CA TYR A 269 15.89 -29.22 2.70
C TYR A 269 15.78 -28.01 3.63
N ALA A 270 14.56 -27.73 4.10
CA ALA A 270 14.27 -26.63 4.99
C ALA A 270 13.12 -26.97 5.95
N GLY A 271 13.20 -26.47 7.18
CA GLY A 271 12.10 -26.59 8.14
C GLY A 271 10.93 -25.64 7.82
N HIS A 272 11.19 -24.54 7.10
CA HIS A 272 10.17 -23.60 6.66
C HIS A 272 10.53 -22.95 5.32
N VAL A 273 9.50 -22.63 4.51
CA VAL A 273 9.67 -22.00 3.20
C VAL A 273 8.77 -20.79 3.07
N MET A 274 9.37 -19.64 2.74
CA MET A 274 8.68 -18.40 2.44
C MET A 274 8.83 -18.08 0.94
N ASN A 275 7.75 -18.22 0.19
CA ASN A 275 7.76 -17.92 -1.25
C ASN A 275 7.36 -16.45 -1.49
N ALA A 276 8.37 -15.57 -1.59
CA ALA A 276 8.20 -14.14 -1.87
C ALA A 276 8.08 -13.83 -3.39
N VAL A 277 7.98 -14.86 -4.23
CA VAL A 277 7.70 -14.67 -5.67
C VAL A 277 6.21 -14.50 -5.87
N SER A 278 5.78 -13.27 -6.14
CA SER A 278 4.39 -12.95 -6.39
C SER A 278 4.24 -12.13 -7.67
N LYS A 279 3.25 -12.48 -8.47
CA LYS A 279 2.78 -11.57 -9.52
C LYS A 279 1.94 -10.48 -8.86
N SER A 280 2.33 -9.24 -9.06
CA SER A 280 1.51 -8.09 -8.67
C SER A 280 0.46 -7.85 -9.76
N VAL A 281 -0.80 -8.12 -9.46
CA VAL A 281 -1.92 -7.94 -10.39
C VAL A 281 -2.72 -6.71 -9.98
N PRO A 282 -2.91 -5.70 -10.85
CA PRO A 282 -3.76 -4.55 -10.52
C PRO A 282 -5.17 -4.99 -10.15
N THR A 283 -5.69 -4.45 -9.04
CA THR A 283 -7.05 -4.76 -8.57
C THR A 283 -8.03 -3.83 -9.26
N THR A 284 -8.25 -4.03 -10.57
CA THR A 284 -8.94 -3.09 -11.48
C THR A 284 -10.10 -3.71 -12.24
N SER A 285 -10.39 -5.00 -12.04
CA SER A 285 -11.42 -5.73 -12.77
C SER A 285 -12.84 -5.15 -12.65
N TYR A 286 -13.05 -4.23 -11.72
CA TYR A 286 -14.31 -3.51 -11.53
C TYR A 286 -14.41 -2.21 -12.35
N LEU A 287 -13.33 -1.78 -12.99
CA LEU A 287 -13.27 -0.58 -13.82
C LEU A 287 -13.53 -0.90 -15.30
N PRO A 288 -13.98 0.07 -16.09
CA PRO A 288 -14.11 -0.10 -17.54
C PRO A 288 -12.76 -0.44 -18.20
N GLU A 289 -12.78 -1.34 -19.18
CA GLU A 289 -11.56 -1.78 -19.89
C GLU A 289 -10.84 -0.61 -20.58
N GLU A 290 -11.58 0.36 -21.09
CA GLU A 290 -11.04 1.56 -21.75
C GLU A 290 -10.17 2.41 -20.79
N ALA A 291 -10.39 2.29 -19.48
CA ALA A 291 -9.56 2.93 -18.46
C ALA A 291 -8.21 2.23 -18.26
N LEU A 292 -8.04 0.99 -18.76
CA LEU A 292 -6.92 0.11 -18.40
C LEU A 292 -5.88 0.02 -19.53
N THR A 293 -4.63 -0.23 -19.15
CA THR A 293 -3.57 -0.70 -20.04
C THR A 293 -3.75 -2.20 -20.32
N GLU A 294 -2.98 -2.76 -21.24
CA GLU A 294 -2.99 -4.21 -21.54
C GLU A 294 -2.61 -5.05 -20.30
N GLU A 295 -1.74 -4.50 -19.42
CA GLU A 295 -1.35 -5.15 -18.17
C GLU A 295 -2.36 -4.95 -17.03
N GLY A 296 -3.47 -4.24 -17.29
CA GLY A 296 -4.55 -3.99 -16.34
C GLY A 296 -4.33 -2.80 -15.40
N TYR A 297 -3.30 -1.98 -15.58
CA TYR A 297 -3.13 -0.74 -14.80
C TYR A 297 -4.06 0.36 -15.29
N VAL A 298 -4.51 1.21 -14.37
CA VAL A 298 -5.36 2.36 -14.73
C VAL A 298 -4.51 3.44 -15.42
N LYS A 299 -4.92 3.82 -16.62
CA LYS A 299 -4.40 5.01 -17.30
C LYS A 299 -4.89 6.24 -16.57
N ILE A 300 -4.00 7.17 -16.25
CA ILE A 300 -4.36 8.43 -15.62
C ILE A 300 -3.77 9.63 -16.37
N ARG A 301 -4.42 10.77 -16.20
CA ARG A 301 -3.85 12.08 -16.53
C ARG A 301 -2.90 12.52 -15.39
N PRO A 302 -1.99 13.49 -15.60
CA PRO A 302 -1.16 14.04 -14.52
C PRO A 302 -1.97 14.52 -13.31
N SER A 303 -3.21 14.95 -13.51
CA SER A 303 -4.17 15.33 -12.45
C SER A 303 -4.78 14.15 -11.70
N THR A 304 -4.30 12.91 -11.91
CA THR A 304 -4.83 11.64 -11.39
C THR A 304 -6.21 11.23 -11.88
N GLN A 305 -6.80 12.00 -12.78
CA GLN A 305 -8.11 11.71 -13.37
C GLN A 305 -8.01 10.63 -14.45
N PHE A 306 -9.13 9.98 -14.75
CA PHE A 306 -9.26 9.04 -15.87
C PHE A 306 -9.03 9.71 -17.23
N PRO A 307 -8.70 8.95 -18.29
CA PRO A 307 -8.59 9.46 -19.66
C PRO A 307 -9.88 10.15 -20.10
N LYS A 308 -9.77 11.27 -20.83
CA LYS A 308 -10.92 12.05 -21.31
C LYS A 308 -11.88 11.29 -22.24
N THR A 309 -11.47 10.14 -22.74
CA THR A 309 -12.28 9.26 -23.57
C THR A 309 -13.43 8.58 -22.83
N LEU A 310 -13.36 8.53 -21.49
CA LEU A 310 -14.41 7.91 -20.68
C LEU A 310 -15.52 8.91 -20.33
N PRO A 311 -16.75 8.41 -20.14
CA PRO A 311 -17.85 9.24 -19.65
C PRO A 311 -17.53 9.81 -18.27
N ASN A 312 -17.83 11.08 -18.06
CA ASN A 312 -17.61 11.79 -16.79
C ASN A 312 -16.17 11.67 -16.25
N ALA A 313 -15.17 11.55 -17.13
CA ALA A 313 -13.77 11.32 -16.80
C ALA A 313 -13.21 12.29 -15.75
N ASP A 314 -13.71 13.51 -15.70
CA ASP A 314 -13.26 14.52 -14.75
C ASP A 314 -13.69 14.25 -13.29
N SER A 315 -14.69 13.39 -13.09
CA SER A 315 -15.18 12.99 -11.78
C SER A 315 -14.57 11.66 -11.28
N HIS A 316 -13.68 11.04 -12.05
CA HIS A 316 -13.09 9.74 -11.74
C HIS A 316 -11.58 9.86 -11.61
N PHE A 317 -11.05 9.41 -10.48
CA PHE A 317 -9.63 9.45 -10.15
C PHE A 317 -9.12 8.05 -9.83
N ALA A 318 -7.83 7.80 -10.12
CA ALA A 318 -7.16 6.60 -9.63
C ALA A 318 -5.79 6.94 -9.06
N VAL A 319 -5.40 6.23 -7.98
CA VAL A 319 -4.19 6.52 -7.23
C VAL A 319 -3.52 5.25 -6.70
N GLY A 320 -2.23 5.35 -6.39
CA GLY A 320 -1.44 4.28 -5.78
C GLY A 320 -0.96 3.24 -6.79
N ASP A 321 -0.66 2.05 -6.27
CA ASP A 321 0.05 1.01 -7.03
C ASP A 321 -0.70 0.49 -8.26
N MET A 322 -2.00 0.68 -8.34
CA MET A 322 -2.84 0.22 -9.45
C MET A 322 -2.79 1.12 -10.70
N VAL A 323 -2.14 2.28 -10.64
CA VAL A 323 -2.07 3.21 -11.77
C VAL A 323 -0.83 2.99 -12.63
N SER A 324 -0.94 3.31 -13.92
CA SER A 324 0.19 3.40 -14.84
C SER A 324 0.82 4.78 -14.70
N TRP A 325 1.93 4.87 -13.95
CA TRP A 325 2.71 6.09 -13.74
C TRP A 325 4.19 5.75 -13.53
N SER A 326 5.06 6.74 -13.67
CA SER A 326 6.51 6.60 -13.50
C SER A 326 6.92 6.28 -12.04
N GLY A 327 8.14 5.80 -11.87
CA GLY A 327 8.74 5.46 -10.58
C GLY A 327 8.36 4.07 -10.05
N ILE A 328 9.04 3.67 -8.97
CA ILE A 328 8.80 2.40 -8.29
C ILE A 328 7.57 2.52 -7.38
N LYS A 329 6.72 1.50 -7.38
CA LYS A 329 5.51 1.44 -6.54
C LYS A 329 5.89 1.42 -5.06
N ARG A 330 5.35 2.38 -4.26
CA ARG A 330 5.66 2.55 -2.84
C ARG A 330 4.56 3.34 -2.11
N CYS A 331 4.46 3.17 -0.80
CA CYS A 331 3.42 3.80 0.01
C CYS A 331 3.44 5.34 -0.04
N GLY A 332 4.63 5.96 0.00
CA GLY A 332 4.76 7.41 -0.10
C GLY A 332 4.22 7.98 -1.41
N ALA A 333 4.47 7.29 -2.54
CA ALA A 333 3.89 7.67 -3.83
C ALA A 333 2.36 7.51 -3.81
N ALA A 334 1.84 6.43 -3.23
CA ALA A 334 0.40 6.23 -3.10
C ALA A 334 -0.27 7.32 -2.27
N MET A 335 0.33 7.72 -1.14
CA MET A 335 -0.17 8.83 -0.31
C MET A 335 -0.13 10.16 -1.07
N HIS A 336 0.97 10.44 -1.77
CA HIS A 336 1.10 11.65 -2.59
C HIS A 336 0.04 11.73 -3.70
N MET A 337 -0.19 10.64 -4.40
CA MET A 337 -1.27 10.55 -5.40
C MET A 337 -2.65 10.74 -4.76
N GLY A 338 -2.89 10.17 -3.57
CA GLY A 338 -4.14 10.36 -2.82
C GLY A 338 -4.41 11.81 -2.47
N TYR A 339 -3.37 12.53 -2.05
CA TYR A 339 -3.42 13.97 -1.83
C TYR A 339 -3.81 14.73 -3.11
N HIS A 340 -3.16 14.43 -4.25
CA HIS A 340 -3.48 15.07 -5.54
C HIS A 340 -4.94 14.84 -5.95
N ALA A 341 -5.41 13.60 -5.84
CA ALA A 341 -6.81 13.27 -6.17
C ALA A 341 -7.80 14.04 -5.29
N ALA A 342 -7.51 14.15 -3.99
CA ALA A 342 -8.36 14.89 -3.06
C ALA A 342 -8.39 16.40 -3.39
N VAL A 343 -7.23 17.03 -3.60
CA VAL A 343 -7.16 18.44 -3.97
C VAL A 343 -7.90 18.69 -5.27
N ASN A 344 -7.64 17.89 -6.30
CA ASN A 344 -8.24 18.08 -7.62
C ASN A 344 -9.76 17.81 -7.63
N SER A 345 -10.23 16.83 -6.86
CA SER A 345 -11.68 16.61 -6.70
C SER A 345 -12.34 17.74 -5.93
N HIS A 346 -11.68 18.30 -4.92
CA HIS A 346 -12.17 19.47 -4.19
C HIS A 346 -12.26 20.70 -5.09
N GLN A 347 -11.27 20.94 -5.97
CA GLN A 347 -11.30 22.02 -6.96
C GLN A 347 -12.50 21.90 -7.91
N LEU A 348 -12.83 20.69 -8.33
CA LEU A 348 -14.01 20.43 -9.17
C LEU A 348 -15.32 20.66 -8.42
N MET A 349 -15.39 20.30 -7.15
CA MET A 349 -16.58 20.58 -6.32
C MET A 349 -16.79 22.08 -6.17
N LEU A 350 -15.72 22.85 -5.99
CA LEU A 350 -15.78 24.32 -5.93
C LEU A 350 -16.25 24.91 -7.28
N SER A 351 -15.88 24.29 -8.41
CA SER A 351 -16.24 24.77 -9.76
C SER A 351 -17.71 24.55 -10.14
N GLU A 352 -18.49 23.82 -9.33
CA GLU A 352 -19.96 23.82 -9.49
C GLU A 352 -20.58 25.21 -9.20
N ASP A 353 -19.84 26.08 -8.53
CA ASP A 353 -20.14 27.51 -8.50
C ASP A 353 -19.55 28.15 -9.79
N SER A 354 -20.42 28.72 -10.62
CA SER A 354 -20.10 29.24 -11.96
C SER A 354 -18.96 30.28 -12.02
N ASN A 355 -18.58 30.86 -10.87
CA ASN A 355 -17.51 31.87 -10.77
C ASN A 355 -16.14 31.30 -10.37
N TYR A 356 -16.03 29.97 -10.10
CA TYR A 356 -14.79 29.34 -9.67
C TYR A 356 -14.13 28.59 -10.82
N LYS A 357 -12.87 28.91 -11.11
CA LYS A 357 -12.05 28.19 -12.09
C LYS A 357 -11.15 27.19 -11.35
N PRO A 358 -11.28 25.87 -11.59
CA PRO A 358 -10.44 24.90 -10.91
C PRO A 358 -8.98 25.01 -11.33
N GLU A 359 -8.08 24.93 -10.35
CA GLU A 359 -6.63 24.88 -10.53
C GLU A 359 -6.13 23.52 -10.08
N PHE A 360 -5.76 22.67 -11.04
CA PHE A 360 -5.30 21.30 -10.75
C PHE A 360 -3.83 21.26 -10.43
N ILE A 361 -3.49 20.51 -9.40
CA ILE A 361 -2.13 20.06 -9.18
C ILE A 361 -1.85 18.81 -10.00
N ASN A 362 -0.65 18.72 -10.56
CA ASN A 362 -0.28 17.65 -11.47
C ASN A 362 0.89 16.83 -10.93
N LEU A 363 0.78 15.52 -11.05
CA LEU A 363 1.89 14.61 -10.80
C LEU A 363 3.04 14.91 -11.77
N GLN A 364 4.24 14.95 -11.22
CA GLN A 364 5.46 14.97 -12.02
C GLN A 364 5.93 13.54 -12.27
N GLU A 365 6.69 13.34 -13.33
CA GLU A 365 7.41 12.08 -13.51
C GLU A 365 8.45 11.91 -12.40
N VAL A 366 8.52 10.72 -11.84
CA VAL A 366 9.39 10.41 -10.71
C VAL A 366 10.44 9.41 -11.17
N PRO A 367 11.72 9.67 -10.92
CA PRO A 367 12.77 8.69 -11.19
C PRO A 367 12.65 7.49 -10.25
N PRO A 368 13.34 6.37 -10.57
CA PRO A 368 13.41 5.24 -9.65
C PRO A 368 14.05 5.68 -8.32
N VAL A 369 13.33 5.50 -7.22
CA VAL A 369 13.84 5.68 -5.85
C VAL A 369 13.37 4.51 -5.01
N MET A 370 14.23 4.01 -4.12
CA MET A 370 13.92 2.88 -3.26
C MET A 370 14.51 3.06 -1.88
N ALA A 371 13.80 2.53 -0.87
CA ALA A 371 14.30 2.31 0.47
C ALA A 371 13.90 0.90 0.90
N LEU A 372 14.81 0.17 1.53
CA LEU A 372 14.60 -1.18 2.07
C LEU A 372 15.07 -1.24 3.51
N SER A 373 14.25 -1.78 4.39
CA SER A 373 14.67 -2.17 5.73
C SER A 373 15.40 -3.49 5.67
N MET A 374 16.56 -3.55 6.28
CA MET A 374 17.44 -4.73 6.25
C MET A 374 17.89 -5.13 7.67
N GLY A 375 16.91 -5.44 8.53
CA GLY A 375 17.16 -5.74 9.92
C GLY A 375 17.42 -4.46 10.73
N LYS A 376 18.63 -4.26 11.26
CA LYS A 376 19.01 -3.05 12.01
C LYS A 376 19.46 -1.90 11.12
N THR A 377 19.67 -2.16 9.86
CA THR A 377 20.11 -1.15 8.88
C THR A 377 19.06 -0.95 7.80
N ALA A 378 19.20 0.10 7.02
CA ALA A 378 18.43 0.29 5.79
C ALA A 378 19.37 0.68 4.65
N VAL A 379 18.88 0.50 3.43
CA VAL A 379 19.56 0.98 2.23
C VAL A 379 18.61 1.79 1.39
N THR A 380 19.07 2.92 0.89
CA THR A 380 18.27 3.83 0.06
C THR A 380 19.01 4.15 -1.23
N TYR A 381 18.23 4.45 -2.25
CA TYR A 381 18.72 5.00 -3.50
C TYR A 381 17.82 6.13 -3.98
N THR A 382 18.45 7.25 -4.32
CA THR A 382 17.85 8.33 -5.12
C THR A 382 18.87 8.75 -6.20
N PRO A 383 18.44 9.26 -7.37
CA PRO A 383 19.36 9.73 -8.38
C PRO A 383 20.32 10.84 -7.89
N ASP A 384 19.83 11.72 -7.02
CA ASP A 384 20.59 12.87 -6.53
C ASP A 384 21.59 12.50 -5.43
N SER A 385 21.28 11.50 -4.60
CA SER A 385 22.10 11.13 -3.44
C SER A 385 22.87 9.84 -3.63
N GLY A 386 22.61 9.09 -4.71
CA GLY A 386 23.16 7.76 -4.92
C GLY A 386 22.66 6.74 -3.90
N THR A 387 23.47 5.71 -3.67
CA THR A 387 23.23 4.66 -2.68
C THR A 387 23.75 5.12 -1.31
N LYS A 388 22.88 5.01 -0.29
CA LYS A 388 23.23 5.24 1.12
C LYS A 388 22.70 4.10 1.96
N ASP A 389 23.45 3.71 2.98
CA ASP A 389 23.00 2.68 3.95
C ASP A 389 23.54 2.99 5.35
N GLY A 390 22.91 2.41 6.35
CA GLY A 390 23.29 2.55 7.75
C GLY A 390 22.12 2.42 8.71
N GLU A 391 22.44 2.39 10.00
CA GLU A 391 21.45 2.43 11.08
C GLU A 391 20.74 3.80 11.12
N ASP A 392 21.48 4.89 10.88
CA ASP A 392 20.94 6.24 10.78
C ASP A 392 19.93 6.38 9.63
N VAL A 393 20.21 5.71 8.49
CA VAL A 393 19.25 5.63 7.37
C VAL A 393 18.00 4.86 7.78
N HIS A 394 18.16 3.76 8.54
CA HIS A 394 17.04 2.98 9.05
C HIS A 394 16.17 3.81 9.98
N ASP A 395 16.75 4.51 10.93
CA ASP A 395 16.04 5.33 11.91
C ASP A 395 15.18 6.42 11.23
N VAL A 396 15.71 7.05 10.19
CA VAL A 396 15.00 8.09 9.43
C VAL A 396 13.88 7.52 8.56
N MET A 397 14.10 6.38 7.90
CA MET A 397 13.18 5.86 6.88
C MET A 397 12.14 4.89 7.42
N PHE A 398 12.46 4.16 8.50
CA PHE A 398 11.64 3.07 9.02
C PHE A 398 11.39 3.16 10.53
N GLY A 399 12.30 3.77 11.29
CA GLY A 399 12.22 3.81 12.74
C GLY A 399 12.14 2.39 13.35
N GLU A 400 11.61 2.28 14.56
CA GLU A 400 11.52 0.99 15.25
C GLU A 400 10.40 0.05 14.73
N ASP A 401 9.47 0.58 13.93
CA ASP A 401 8.23 -0.10 13.55
C ASP A 401 8.00 -0.20 12.03
N MET A 402 9.09 -0.33 11.27
CA MET A 402 9.03 -0.47 9.81
C MET A 402 8.29 0.69 9.12
N GLY A 403 8.31 1.88 9.70
CA GLY A 403 7.65 3.07 9.16
C GLY A 403 6.15 3.18 9.47
N TYR A 404 5.60 2.33 10.36
CA TYR A 404 4.20 2.43 10.75
C TYR A 404 3.89 3.81 11.34
N SER A 405 4.64 4.23 12.36
CA SER A 405 4.47 5.54 12.99
C SER A 405 4.72 6.69 12.03
N ILE A 406 5.66 6.55 11.10
CA ILE A 406 5.92 7.55 10.06
C ILE A 406 4.68 7.73 9.17
N CYS A 407 4.14 6.63 8.61
CA CYS A 407 2.93 6.69 7.79
C CYS A 407 1.71 7.17 8.57
N TRP A 408 1.55 6.71 9.83
CA TRP A 408 0.47 7.09 10.72
C TRP A 408 0.47 8.60 11.00
N ASN A 409 1.64 9.14 11.35
CA ASN A 409 1.80 10.57 11.62
C ASN A 409 1.67 11.43 10.36
N TYR A 410 2.16 10.92 9.22
CA TYR A 410 2.01 11.60 7.94
C TYR A 410 0.54 11.80 7.57
N MET A 411 -0.29 10.80 7.78
CA MET A 411 -1.73 10.85 7.57
C MET A 411 -2.48 11.50 8.75
N ARG A 412 -1.79 11.86 9.84
CA ARG A 412 -2.34 12.40 11.09
C ARG A 412 -3.52 11.57 11.60
N MET A 413 -3.37 10.25 11.61
CA MET A 413 -4.47 9.35 11.93
C MET A 413 -4.87 9.37 13.42
N SER A 414 -3.98 9.85 14.30
CA SER A 414 -4.29 10.06 15.73
C SER A 414 -5.11 11.32 15.99
N GLU A 415 -5.16 12.26 15.05
CA GLU A 415 -5.88 13.51 15.27
C GLU A 415 -7.39 13.26 15.12
N PRO A 416 -8.18 13.41 16.19
CA PRO A 416 -9.61 13.19 16.10
C PRO A 416 -10.24 14.24 15.17
N PHE A 417 -11.35 13.85 14.56
CA PHE A 417 -12.17 14.78 13.82
C PHE A 417 -12.67 15.87 14.80
N GLN A 418 -12.34 17.10 14.50
CA GLN A 418 -12.90 18.26 15.22
C GLN A 418 -14.12 18.74 14.43
N ALA A 419 -15.29 18.75 15.07
CA ALA A 419 -16.56 19.19 14.48
C ALA A 419 -16.54 20.66 14.05
#